data_6d350721f18e1ffc4b8db25963ce9ba8
#
_entry.id   6d350721f18e1ffc4b8db25963ce9ba8
#
_cell.length_a   1.000
_cell.length_b   1.000
_cell.length_c   1.000
_cell.angle_alpha   90.00
_cell.angle_beta   90.00
_cell.angle_gamma   90.00
#
_symmetry.space_group_name_H-M   'P 1'
#
loop_
_entity.id
_entity.type
_entity.pdbx_description
1 polymer ?
#
loop_
_entity_poly.entity_id
_entity_poly.type
_entity_poly.pdbx_seq_one_letter_code
_entity_poly.pdbx_strand_id
1 'polypeptide(L)'
;IIMMPASDSMLATANQMCSDAGVYFGTMFRTINDEEIKKEVYDSEYYAGGCNEEDEEAAYNIVKNMAGQGVGNLCVINIAKGDTSSDLRDKGVEKGVKETGINLLNTTYGIAAQTDMTKTIESYIAAYPELDGILLAGTYCDAALPTIEKALSDHGMAGKVKVGRIDFDFTMGEYLKNDTFHVAYGGQQQIDPLLSTVILVNRVIGTPIVEDKPFNLITNYLELTSSEEADEYLKYFLGKNAVFTPEEIKDTMIKYYDDSINEDTFKEIMKNFTVADVAARHEGMED
;
A
#
# COMPACT_ATOMS: atom_id res chain seq x y z
N ILE A 1 -19.99 5.73 6.29
CA ILE A 1 -18.78 5.39 7.05
C ILE A 1 -17.74 4.84 6.06
N ILE A 2 -16.47 5.27 6.16
CA ILE A 2 -15.35 4.59 5.51
C ILE A 2 -14.55 3.89 6.61
N MET A 3 -14.17 2.64 6.38
CA MET A 3 -13.45 1.83 7.36
C MET A 3 -12.30 1.05 6.74
N MET A 4 -11.30 0.76 7.56
CA MET A 4 -10.19 -0.15 7.27
C MET A 4 -10.34 -1.36 8.20
N PRO A 5 -10.98 -2.45 7.76
CA PRO A 5 -11.13 -3.64 8.59
C PRO A 5 -9.80 -4.39 8.72
N ALA A 6 -9.41 -4.75 9.93
CA ALA A 6 -8.20 -5.54 10.16
C ALA A 6 -8.36 -7.02 9.78
N SER A 7 -9.60 -7.50 9.67
CA SER A 7 -9.93 -8.86 9.26
C SER A 7 -11.30 -8.93 8.60
N ASP A 8 -11.55 -9.98 7.81
CA ASP A 8 -12.83 -10.22 7.16
C ASP A 8 -13.96 -10.41 8.19
N SER A 9 -13.70 -11.06 9.32
CA SER A 9 -14.69 -11.22 10.40
C SER A 9 -15.11 -9.90 11.05
N MET A 10 -14.19 -8.94 11.16
CA MET A 10 -14.51 -7.58 11.61
C MET A 10 -15.41 -6.88 10.59
N LEU A 11 -15.15 -7.06 9.30
CA LEU A 11 -15.96 -6.48 8.24
C LEU A 11 -17.38 -7.08 8.22
N ALA A 12 -17.54 -8.39 8.40
CA ALA A 12 -18.85 -9.04 8.51
C ALA A 12 -19.68 -8.42 9.67
N THR A 13 -19.04 -8.23 10.83
CA THR A 13 -19.69 -7.58 11.98
C THR A 13 -20.10 -6.14 11.67
N ALA A 14 -19.22 -5.37 11.02
CA ALA A 14 -19.50 -3.99 10.62
C ALA A 14 -20.62 -3.91 9.58
N ASN A 15 -20.67 -4.84 8.62
CA ASN A 15 -21.75 -4.96 7.65
C ASN A 15 -23.12 -5.15 8.33
N GLN A 16 -23.20 -6.07 9.29
CA GLN A 16 -24.45 -6.28 10.05
C GLN A 16 -24.87 -5.02 10.81
N MET A 17 -23.93 -4.35 11.51
CA MET A 17 -24.21 -3.13 12.26
C MET A 17 -24.69 -1.98 11.36
N CYS A 18 -24.05 -1.79 10.21
CA CYS A 18 -24.41 -0.77 9.23
C CYS A 18 -25.79 -1.05 8.61
N SER A 19 -26.05 -2.31 8.27
CA SER A 19 -27.34 -2.74 7.71
C SER A 19 -28.50 -2.54 8.71
N ASP A 20 -28.31 -2.93 9.98
CA ASP A 20 -29.31 -2.74 11.04
C ASP A 20 -29.60 -1.25 11.30
N ALA A 21 -28.59 -0.40 11.12
CA ALA A 21 -28.70 1.05 11.33
C ALA A 21 -29.16 1.83 10.09
N GLY A 22 -29.26 1.18 8.91
CA GLY A 22 -29.56 1.86 7.64
C GLY A 22 -28.45 2.84 7.21
N VAL A 23 -27.18 2.51 7.47
CA VAL A 23 -26.03 3.40 7.24
C VAL A 23 -25.16 2.86 6.12
N TYR A 24 -24.97 3.64 5.07
CA TYR A 24 -24.04 3.30 4.00
C TYR A 24 -22.59 3.31 4.51
N PHE A 25 -21.82 2.33 4.04
CA PHE A 25 -20.39 2.21 4.35
C PHE A 25 -19.57 1.77 3.13
N GLY A 26 -18.27 2.04 3.21
CA GLY A 26 -17.27 1.60 2.25
C GLY A 26 -15.99 1.17 2.95
N THR A 27 -15.10 0.51 2.22
CA THR A 27 -13.81 0.05 2.72
C THR A 27 -12.65 0.75 2.02
N MET A 28 -11.49 0.78 2.67
CA MET A 28 -10.23 1.24 2.10
C MET A 28 -9.08 0.32 2.55
N PHE A 29 -8.02 0.21 1.74
CA PHE A 29 -6.77 -0.50 1.97
C PHE A 29 -6.87 -2.03 2.08
N ARG A 30 -8.05 -2.63 2.07
CA ARG A 30 -8.19 -4.07 2.38
C ARG A 30 -8.99 -4.82 1.34
N THR A 31 -8.40 -5.90 0.85
CA THR A 31 -9.11 -6.92 0.07
C THR A 31 -9.88 -7.84 1.01
N ILE A 32 -11.05 -8.30 0.60
CA ILE A 32 -11.82 -9.33 1.31
C ILE A 32 -11.37 -10.69 0.78
N ASN A 33 -10.73 -11.49 1.62
CA ASN A 33 -10.14 -12.78 1.23
C ASN A 33 -11.08 -13.97 1.45
N ASP A 34 -12.00 -13.88 2.40
CA ASP A 34 -13.02 -14.90 2.65
C ASP A 34 -14.18 -14.73 1.68
N GLU A 35 -14.40 -15.71 0.80
CA GLU A 35 -15.41 -15.64 -0.27
C GLU A 35 -16.86 -15.66 0.28
N GLU A 36 -17.12 -16.25 1.45
CA GLU A 36 -18.46 -16.24 2.06
C GLU A 36 -18.76 -14.85 2.62
N ILE A 37 -17.82 -14.27 3.36
CA ILE A 37 -17.93 -12.90 3.88
C ILE A 37 -18.00 -11.89 2.73
N LYS A 38 -17.16 -12.05 1.71
CA LYS A 38 -17.19 -11.21 0.52
C LYS A 38 -18.55 -11.21 -0.14
N LYS A 39 -19.14 -12.40 -0.33
CA LYS A 39 -20.48 -12.51 -0.89
C LYS A 39 -21.52 -11.82 0.00
N GLU A 40 -21.50 -12.05 1.31
CA GLU A 40 -22.42 -11.41 2.26
C GLU A 40 -22.33 -9.88 2.19
N VAL A 41 -21.10 -9.34 2.21
CA VAL A 41 -20.85 -7.89 2.15
C VAL A 41 -21.28 -7.30 0.80
N TYR A 42 -21.00 -8.00 -0.30
CA TYR A 42 -21.35 -7.53 -1.65
C TYR A 42 -22.87 -7.59 -1.93
N ASP A 43 -23.59 -8.48 -1.27
CA ASP A 43 -25.05 -8.56 -1.35
C ASP A 43 -25.74 -7.50 -0.45
N SER A 44 -24.99 -6.78 0.38
CA SER A 44 -25.54 -5.74 1.26
C SER A 44 -25.93 -4.48 0.47
N GLU A 45 -27.18 -4.02 0.65
CA GLU A 45 -27.66 -2.75 0.10
C GLU A 45 -26.83 -1.54 0.59
N TYR A 46 -26.26 -1.65 1.79
CA TYR A 46 -25.53 -0.56 2.46
C TYR A 46 -24.04 -0.54 2.15
N TYR A 47 -23.49 -1.56 1.52
CA TYR A 47 -22.08 -1.55 1.10
C TYR A 47 -21.93 -0.84 -0.26
N ALA A 48 -21.28 0.31 -0.25
CA ALA A 48 -21.03 1.10 -1.46
C ALA A 48 -19.89 0.56 -2.32
N GLY A 49 -18.98 -0.20 -1.72
CA GLY A 49 -17.70 -0.58 -2.30
C GLY A 49 -16.54 0.14 -1.62
N GLY A 50 -15.42 0.23 -2.31
CA GLY A 50 -14.24 0.91 -1.79
C GLY A 50 -13.00 0.69 -2.63
N CYS A 51 -11.84 1.00 -2.07
CA CYS A 51 -10.54 0.75 -2.68
C CYS A 51 -9.80 -0.35 -1.93
N ASN A 52 -9.13 -1.19 -2.68
CA ASN A 52 -8.24 -2.21 -2.15
C ASN A 52 -6.95 -2.25 -2.97
N GLU A 53 -5.88 -2.67 -2.32
CA GLU A 53 -4.53 -2.63 -2.83
C GLU A 53 -4.16 -3.96 -3.51
N GLU A 54 -3.21 -3.89 -4.46
CA GLU A 54 -2.58 -5.06 -5.06
C GLU A 54 -1.41 -5.58 -4.21
N ASP A 55 -1.66 -5.90 -2.94
CA ASP A 55 -0.66 -6.32 -1.96
C ASP A 55 0.21 -7.50 -2.44
N GLU A 56 -0.38 -8.52 -3.06
CA GLU A 56 0.35 -9.67 -3.59
C GLU A 56 1.28 -9.25 -4.73
N GLU A 57 0.79 -8.45 -5.68
CA GLU A 57 1.58 -8.01 -6.82
C GLU A 57 2.69 -7.02 -6.39
N ALA A 58 2.42 -6.14 -5.43
CA ALA A 58 3.44 -5.24 -4.88
C ALA A 58 4.59 -6.02 -4.24
N ALA A 59 4.29 -7.00 -3.40
CA ALA A 59 5.31 -7.83 -2.76
C ALA A 59 6.08 -8.69 -3.78
N TYR A 60 5.41 -9.19 -4.81
CA TYR A 60 6.04 -9.91 -5.91
C TYR A 60 7.01 -9.01 -6.70
N ASN A 61 6.56 -7.82 -7.07
CA ASN A 61 7.36 -6.89 -7.88
C ASN A 61 8.57 -6.36 -7.12
N ILE A 62 8.44 -6.06 -5.82
CA ILE A 62 9.58 -5.60 -5.01
C ILE A 62 10.65 -6.69 -4.86
N VAL A 63 10.26 -7.96 -4.71
CA VAL A 63 11.22 -9.08 -4.70
C VAL A 63 11.93 -9.19 -6.04
N LYS A 64 11.23 -9.03 -7.15
CA LYS A 64 11.85 -9.03 -8.50
C LYS A 64 12.81 -7.86 -8.70
N ASN A 65 12.43 -6.66 -8.23
CA ASN A 65 13.30 -5.49 -8.28
C ASN A 65 14.59 -5.75 -7.49
N MET A 66 14.48 -6.25 -6.25
CA MET A 66 15.63 -6.59 -5.41
C MET A 66 16.52 -7.66 -6.06
N ALA A 67 15.94 -8.68 -6.68
CA ALA A 67 16.68 -9.69 -7.45
C ALA A 67 17.45 -9.06 -8.62
N GLY A 68 16.81 -8.17 -9.37
CA GLY A 68 17.44 -7.41 -10.46
C GLY A 68 18.61 -6.55 -9.98
N GLN A 69 18.60 -6.15 -8.73
CA GLN A 69 19.70 -5.43 -8.07
C GLN A 69 20.77 -6.35 -7.46
N GLY A 70 20.64 -7.68 -7.63
CA GLY A 70 21.64 -8.66 -7.21
C GLY A 70 21.41 -9.27 -5.83
N VAL A 71 20.25 -9.07 -5.20
CA VAL A 71 19.87 -9.74 -3.94
C VAL A 71 19.68 -11.23 -4.22
N GLY A 72 20.39 -12.08 -3.48
CA GLY A 72 20.30 -13.53 -3.56
C GLY A 72 19.81 -14.19 -2.27
N ASN A 73 19.87 -13.49 -1.12
CA ASN A 73 19.56 -14.02 0.21
C ASN A 73 18.75 -13.00 0.98
N LEU A 74 17.46 -13.28 1.19
CA LEU A 74 16.47 -12.33 1.65
C LEU A 74 15.92 -12.71 3.03
N CYS A 75 15.88 -11.73 3.96
CA CYS A 75 15.01 -11.77 5.12
C CYS A 75 13.82 -10.83 4.94
N VAL A 76 12.66 -11.21 5.45
CA VAL A 76 11.42 -10.43 5.36
C VAL A 76 10.90 -10.07 6.76
N ILE A 77 10.40 -8.86 6.90
CA ILE A 77 9.63 -8.42 8.06
C ILE A 77 8.24 -8.06 7.56
N ASN A 78 7.20 -8.65 8.16
CA ASN A 78 5.82 -8.43 7.77
C ASN A 78 4.94 -8.09 8.98
N ILE A 79 3.71 -7.63 8.74
CA ILE A 79 2.81 -7.09 9.77
C ILE A 79 2.46 -8.17 10.80
N ALA A 80 1.53 -9.04 10.49
CA ALA A 80 1.10 -10.15 11.36
C ALA A 80 0.43 -11.24 10.52
N LYS A 81 0.56 -12.50 10.94
CA LYS A 81 -0.20 -13.58 10.29
C LYS A 81 -1.69 -13.43 10.57
N GLY A 82 -2.52 -13.61 9.53
CA GLY A 82 -3.96 -13.44 9.60
C GLY A 82 -4.44 -12.00 9.40
N ASP A 83 -3.54 -11.04 9.23
CA ASP A 83 -3.85 -9.75 8.62
C ASP A 83 -3.96 -9.94 7.11
N THR A 84 -5.03 -9.42 6.48
CA THR A 84 -5.34 -9.68 5.07
C THR A 84 -4.24 -9.21 4.12
N SER A 85 -3.67 -8.02 4.34
CA SER A 85 -2.57 -7.49 3.54
C SER A 85 -1.28 -8.28 3.76
N SER A 86 -0.99 -8.65 5.03
CA SER A 86 0.18 -9.44 5.37
C SER A 86 0.19 -10.80 4.67
N ASP A 87 -0.95 -11.50 4.69
CA ASP A 87 -1.09 -12.82 4.07
C ASP A 87 -0.99 -12.75 2.52
N LEU A 88 -1.46 -11.66 1.91
CA LEU A 88 -1.28 -11.41 0.48
C LEU A 88 0.18 -11.05 0.13
N ARG A 89 0.82 -10.21 0.95
CA ARG A 89 2.25 -9.88 0.76
C ARG A 89 3.13 -11.11 0.92
N ASP A 90 2.82 -12.03 1.84
CA ASP A 90 3.52 -13.33 1.95
C ASP A 90 3.40 -14.15 0.65
N LYS A 91 2.22 -14.25 0.05
CA LYS A 91 2.02 -14.93 -1.24
C LYS A 91 2.85 -14.29 -2.36
N GLY A 92 2.89 -12.96 -2.40
CA GLY A 92 3.71 -12.22 -3.36
C GLY A 92 5.20 -12.49 -3.19
N VAL A 93 5.69 -12.49 -1.94
CA VAL A 93 7.07 -12.87 -1.62
C VAL A 93 7.36 -14.31 -2.06
N GLU A 94 6.51 -15.28 -1.72
CA GLU A 94 6.68 -16.69 -2.11
C GLU A 94 6.73 -16.85 -3.63
N LYS A 95 5.86 -16.17 -4.37
CA LYS A 95 5.85 -16.15 -5.84
C LYS A 95 7.15 -15.55 -6.37
N GLY A 96 7.57 -14.41 -5.83
CA GLY A 96 8.78 -13.70 -6.25
C GLY A 96 10.05 -14.50 -6.02
N VAL A 97 10.26 -15.06 -4.84
CA VAL A 97 11.45 -15.89 -4.52
C VAL A 97 11.50 -17.15 -5.36
N LYS A 98 10.34 -17.78 -5.64
CA LYS A 98 10.26 -18.95 -6.52
C LYS A 98 10.68 -18.64 -7.95
N GLU A 99 10.26 -17.48 -8.48
CA GLU A 99 10.57 -17.09 -9.87
C GLU A 99 12.02 -16.61 -10.02
N THR A 100 12.51 -15.82 -9.05
CA THR A 100 13.84 -15.20 -9.13
C THR A 100 14.97 -16.13 -8.67
N GLY A 101 14.66 -17.16 -7.87
CA GLY A 101 15.64 -18.01 -7.24
C GLY A 101 16.31 -17.40 -5.99
N ILE A 102 15.83 -16.27 -5.49
CA ILE A 102 16.26 -15.73 -4.19
C ILE A 102 16.02 -16.77 -3.10
N ASN A 103 16.99 -16.92 -2.22
CA ASN A 103 16.88 -17.75 -1.02
C ASN A 103 16.19 -16.97 0.09
N LEU A 104 14.95 -17.34 0.47
CA LEU A 104 14.25 -16.77 1.61
C LEU A 104 14.80 -17.39 2.89
N LEU A 105 15.61 -16.62 3.63
CA LEU A 105 16.28 -17.05 4.85
C LEU A 105 15.33 -17.08 6.06
N ASN A 106 14.53 -16.03 6.22
CA ASN A 106 13.60 -15.90 7.36
C ASN A 106 12.47 -14.92 7.04
N THR A 107 11.33 -15.09 7.73
CA THR A 107 10.26 -14.10 7.81
C THR A 107 9.89 -13.87 9.27
N THR A 108 9.93 -12.62 9.73
CA THR A 108 9.55 -12.19 11.08
C THR A 108 8.30 -11.31 11.01
N TYR A 109 7.40 -11.49 11.99
CA TYR A 109 6.11 -10.81 12.03
C TYR A 109 5.94 -9.96 13.28
N GLY A 110 5.08 -8.91 13.18
CA GLY A 110 4.56 -8.21 14.34
C GLY A 110 5.55 -7.26 15.02
N ILE A 111 6.57 -6.79 14.33
CA ILE A 111 7.54 -5.85 14.89
C ILE A 111 6.89 -4.47 15.03
N ALA A 112 6.76 -3.98 16.26
CA ALA A 112 6.19 -2.66 16.56
C ALA A 112 7.19 -1.74 17.30
N ALA A 113 8.01 -2.29 18.18
CA ALA A 113 8.97 -1.50 18.93
C ALA A 113 10.34 -1.40 18.21
N GLN A 114 10.96 -0.25 18.29
CA GLN A 114 12.30 -0.02 17.73
C GLN A 114 13.35 -0.98 18.32
N THR A 115 13.25 -1.31 19.62
CA THR A 115 14.14 -2.27 20.27
C THR A 115 14.00 -3.68 19.71
N ASP A 116 12.80 -4.09 19.30
CA ASP A 116 12.57 -5.41 18.71
C ASP A 116 13.01 -5.41 17.24
N MET A 117 12.87 -4.32 16.52
CA MET A 117 13.46 -4.13 15.19
C MET A 117 14.98 -4.29 15.25
N THR A 118 15.66 -3.60 16.16
CA THR A 118 17.13 -3.71 16.36
C THR A 118 17.53 -5.17 16.60
N LYS A 119 16.90 -5.85 17.56
CA LYS A 119 17.21 -7.27 17.88
C LYS A 119 16.95 -8.20 16.68
N THR A 120 15.92 -7.93 15.91
CA THR A 120 15.60 -8.73 14.72
C THR A 120 16.70 -8.60 13.68
N ILE A 121 17.15 -7.38 13.37
CA ILE A 121 18.22 -7.16 12.40
C ILE A 121 19.54 -7.75 12.89
N GLU A 122 19.91 -7.54 14.17
CA GLU A 122 21.11 -8.14 14.75
C GLU A 122 21.06 -9.69 14.69
N SER A 123 19.88 -10.28 14.94
CA SER A 123 19.68 -11.72 14.83
C SER A 123 19.85 -12.22 13.39
N TYR A 124 19.35 -11.49 12.41
CA TYR A 124 19.52 -11.83 11.00
C TYR A 124 20.99 -11.79 10.59
N ILE A 125 21.71 -10.72 10.95
CA ILE A 125 23.15 -10.57 10.67
C ILE A 125 23.95 -11.72 11.31
N ALA A 126 23.61 -12.10 12.56
CA ALA A 126 24.33 -13.15 13.28
C ALA A 126 24.02 -14.57 12.74
N ALA A 127 22.78 -14.81 12.33
CA ALA A 127 22.34 -16.14 11.88
C ALA A 127 22.65 -16.40 10.40
N TYR A 128 22.72 -15.35 9.57
CA TYR A 128 22.81 -15.46 8.12
C TYR A 128 23.97 -14.61 7.58
N PRO A 129 25.23 -15.11 7.62
CA PRO A 129 26.39 -14.38 7.09
C PRO A 129 26.28 -14.02 5.61
N GLU A 130 25.45 -14.76 4.84
CA GLU A 130 25.15 -14.56 3.44
C GLU A 130 24.06 -13.52 3.15
N LEU A 131 23.41 -12.95 4.18
CA LEU A 131 22.33 -11.98 4.04
C LEU A 131 22.76 -10.78 3.20
N ASP A 132 22.02 -10.51 2.12
CA ASP A 132 22.25 -9.39 1.22
C ASP A 132 20.98 -8.59 0.88
N GLY A 133 19.82 -9.01 1.40
CA GLY A 133 18.55 -8.30 1.26
C GLY A 133 17.66 -8.35 2.51
N ILE A 134 16.99 -7.22 2.82
CA ILE A 134 15.92 -7.13 3.82
C ILE A 134 14.71 -6.47 3.16
N LEU A 135 13.57 -7.15 3.19
CA LEU A 135 12.30 -6.60 2.75
C LEU A 135 11.42 -6.27 3.97
N LEU A 136 11.08 -4.99 4.10
CA LEU A 136 9.99 -4.55 4.96
C LEU A 136 8.68 -4.67 4.18
N ALA A 137 8.09 -5.85 4.18
CA ALA A 137 6.78 -6.09 3.56
C ALA A 137 5.65 -5.44 4.38
N GLY A 138 5.90 -5.13 5.67
CA GLY A 138 5.03 -4.36 6.53
C GLY A 138 5.57 -4.34 7.97
N THR A 139 5.30 -3.28 8.71
CA THR A 139 5.73 -3.15 10.11
C THR A 139 4.90 -2.11 10.83
N TYR A 140 4.77 -2.25 12.15
CA TYR A 140 4.21 -1.23 13.03
C TYR A 140 5.29 -0.32 13.65
N CYS A 141 6.55 -0.51 13.28
CA CYS A 141 7.67 0.29 13.80
C CYS A 141 7.89 1.54 12.93
N ASP A 142 7.49 2.70 13.42
CA ASP A 142 7.64 3.99 12.70
C ASP A 142 9.10 4.33 12.40
N ALA A 143 10.04 3.89 13.25
CA ALA A 143 11.47 4.12 13.09
C ALA A 143 12.20 2.95 12.42
N ALA A 144 11.53 2.17 11.55
CA ALA A 144 12.11 0.96 10.96
C ALA A 144 13.37 1.25 10.14
N LEU A 145 13.30 2.17 9.16
CA LEU A 145 14.44 2.48 8.28
C LEU A 145 15.67 2.98 9.04
N PRO A 146 15.59 4.02 9.90
CA PRO A 146 16.76 4.48 10.68
C PRO A 146 17.31 3.39 11.60
N THR A 147 16.47 2.51 12.12
CA THR A 147 16.91 1.41 12.98
C THR A 147 17.67 0.35 12.18
N ILE A 148 17.19 -0.02 11.00
CA ILE A 148 17.85 -0.96 10.11
C ILE A 148 19.20 -0.39 9.66
N GLU A 149 19.22 0.84 9.16
CA GLU A 149 20.44 1.49 8.72
C GLU A 149 21.51 1.52 9.83
N LYS A 150 21.10 1.95 11.04
CA LYS A 150 22.01 1.96 12.19
C LYS A 150 22.55 0.57 12.50
N ALA A 151 21.70 -0.45 12.57
CA ALA A 151 22.13 -1.81 12.87
C ALA A 151 23.07 -2.36 11.79
N LEU A 152 22.78 -2.13 10.50
CA LEU A 152 23.66 -2.52 9.41
C LEU A 152 25.01 -1.80 9.47
N SER A 153 25.00 -0.51 9.79
CA SER A 153 26.22 0.29 9.94
C SER A 153 27.09 -0.19 11.11
N ASP A 154 26.49 -0.41 12.28
CA ASP A 154 27.18 -0.88 13.48
C ASP A 154 27.87 -2.24 13.28
N HIS A 155 27.35 -3.07 12.38
CA HIS A 155 27.89 -4.38 12.03
C HIS A 155 28.73 -4.40 10.73
N GLY A 156 29.00 -3.25 10.11
CA GLY A 156 29.79 -3.15 8.87
C GLY A 156 29.10 -3.78 7.64
N MET A 157 27.77 -3.82 7.65
CA MET A 157 26.91 -4.35 6.58
C MET A 157 26.28 -3.24 5.73
N ALA A 158 26.47 -1.97 6.06
CA ALA A 158 26.00 -0.84 5.26
C ALA A 158 26.52 -0.93 3.82
N GLY A 159 25.66 -0.73 2.83
CA GLY A 159 25.95 -0.88 1.41
C GLY A 159 26.12 -2.33 0.91
N LYS A 160 26.11 -3.34 1.80
CA LYS A 160 26.15 -4.76 1.44
C LYS A 160 24.79 -5.41 1.45
N VAL A 161 23.91 -4.99 2.37
CA VAL A 161 22.54 -5.44 2.51
C VAL A 161 21.62 -4.39 1.91
N LYS A 162 20.86 -4.77 0.91
CA LYS A 162 19.87 -3.91 0.25
C LYS A 162 18.55 -3.96 0.98
N VAL A 163 17.88 -2.83 1.13
CA VAL A 163 16.59 -2.73 1.81
C VAL A 163 15.53 -2.33 0.81
N GLY A 164 14.45 -3.11 0.76
CA GLY A 164 13.22 -2.77 0.07
C GLY A 164 12.08 -2.59 1.08
N ARG A 165 11.04 -1.82 0.72
CA ARG A 165 9.88 -1.65 1.61
C ARG A 165 8.57 -1.47 0.86
N ILE A 166 7.49 -1.95 1.47
CA ILE A 166 6.13 -1.56 1.16
C ILE A 166 5.70 -0.51 2.17
N ASP A 167 4.91 0.45 1.72
CA ASP A 167 4.48 1.68 2.38
C ASP A 167 5.57 2.76 2.43
N PHE A 168 5.18 3.99 2.06
CA PHE A 168 6.06 5.14 2.08
C PHE A 168 6.11 5.79 3.46
N ASP A 169 7.25 6.42 3.79
CA ASP A 169 7.38 7.30 4.93
C ASP A 169 8.11 8.61 4.56
N PHE A 170 8.09 9.58 5.46
CA PHE A 170 8.67 10.90 5.21
C PHE A 170 10.20 10.93 5.13
N THR A 171 10.87 9.86 5.55
CA THR A 171 12.35 9.81 5.61
C THR A 171 12.97 9.03 4.47
N MET A 172 12.16 8.34 3.64
CA MET A 172 12.68 7.43 2.61
C MET A 172 13.62 8.08 1.60
N GLY A 173 13.42 9.37 1.26
CA GLY A 173 14.30 10.10 0.35
C GLY A 173 15.74 10.19 0.84
N GLU A 174 15.96 10.33 2.16
CA GLU A 174 17.29 10.35 2.76
C GLU A 174 17.98 8.99 2.65
N TYR A 175 17.21 7.89 2.83
CA TYR A 175 17.75 6.54 2.79
C TYR A 175 17.95 6.02 1.37
N LEU A 176 17.19 6.51 0.39
CA LEU A 176 17.46 6.26 -1.03
C LEU A 176 18.77 6.88 -1.51
N LYS A 177 19.23 7.99 -0.88
CA LYS A 177 20.51 8.65 -1.21
C LYS A 177 21.75 7.91 -0.73
N ASN A 178 21.65 7.03 0.25
CA ASN A 178 22.80 6.43 0.93
C ASN A 178 23.08 4.96 0.54
N ASP A 179 22.52 4.49 -0.53
CA ASP A 179 22.69 3.12 -1.07
C ASP A 179 22.31 1.98 -0.10
N THR A 180 21.62 2.26 1.00
CA THR A 180 21.10 1.25 1.92
C THR A 180 19.68 0.85 1.54
N PHE A 181 18.85 1.83 1.23
CA PHE A 181 17.49 1.65 0.80
C PHE A 181 17.40 1.78 -0.73
N HIS A 182 16.71 0.86 -1.42
CA HIS A 182 16.84 0.71 -2.85
C HIS A 182 15.52 0.77 -3.62
N VAL A 183 14.40 0.44 -2.97
CA VAL A 183 13.09 0.46 -3.62
C VAL A 183 11.97 0.56 -2.59
N ALA A 184 10.98 1.38 -2.88
CA ALA A 184 9.74 1.46 -2.12
C ALA A 184 8.52 1.34 -3.03
N TYR A 185 7.48 0.67 -2.53
CA TYR A 185 6.16 0.61 -3.12
C TYR A 185 5.17 1.23 -2.13
N GLY A 186 4.36 2.18 -2.58
CA GLY A 186 3.47 2.89 -1.66
C GLY A 186 2.56 3.89 -2.38
N GLY A 187 2.08 4.91 -1.64
CA GLY A 187 1.28 6.01 -2.18
C GLY A 187 -0.23 5.86 -1.99
N GLN A 188 -0.71 4.73 -1.52
CA GLN A 188 -2.13 4.43 -1.35
C GLN A 188 -2.78 5.30 -0.28
N GLN A 189 -2.03 5.70 0.74
CA GLN A 189 -2.51 6.54 1.85
C GLN A 189 -3.12 7.86 1.37
N GLN A 190 -2.74 8.36 0.20
CA GLN A 190 -3.25 9.60 -0.39
C GLN A 190 -4.43 9.36 -1.33
N ILE A 191 -4.57 8.16 -1.89
CA ILE A 191 -5.56 7.89 -2.93
C ILE A 191 -6.73 7.03 -2.44
N ASP A 192 -6.50 5.98 -1.66
CA ASP A 192 -7.54 5.06 -1.22
C ASP A 192 -8.64 5.72 -0.37
N PRO A 193 -8.31 6.54 0.64
CA PRO A 193 -9.33 7.24 1.42
C PRO A 193 -10.17 8.20 0.56
N LEU A 194 -9.53 8.87 -0.41
CA LEU A 194 -10.19 9.80 -1.31
C LEU A 194 -11.17 9.05 -2.23
N LEU A 195 -10.70 8.06 -2.97
CA LEU A 195 -11.54 7.33 -3.93
C LEU A 195 -12.63 6.51 -3.23
N SER A 196 -12.33 5.89 -2.10
CA SER A 196 -13.36 5.21 -1.29
C SER A 196 -14.46 6.18 -0.83
N THR A 197 -14.06 7.41 -0.44
CA THR A 197 -15.03 8.46 -0.08
C THR A 197 -15.87 8.87 -1.30
N VAL A 198 -15.25 9.06 -2.45
CA VAL A 198 -15.94 9.39 -3.70
C VAL A 198 -16.94 8.31 -4.11
N ILE A 199 -16.55 7.03 -4.03
CA ILE A 199 -17.44 5.89 -4.29
C ILE A 199 -18.65 5.92 -3.36
N LEU A 200 -18.41 6.11 -2.06
CA LEU A 200 -19.49 6.22 -1.07
C LEU A 200 -20.40 7.43 -1.33
N VAL A 201 -19.83 8.60 -1.65
CA VAL A 201 -20.61 9.81 -1.95
C VAL A 201 -21.54 9.56 -3.14
N ASN A 202 -21.04 9.01 -4.24
CA ASN A 202 -21.87 8.69 -5.42
C ASN A 202 -23.04 7.76 -5.04
N ARG A 203 -22.81 6.74 -4.20
CA ARG A 203 -23.89 5.86 -3.70
C ARG A 203 -24.91 6.61 -2.86
N VAL A 204 -24.47 7.43 -1.91
CA VAL A 204 -25.35 8.16 -0.97
C VAL A 204 -26.22 9.22 -1.67
N ILE A 205 -25.69 9.89 -2.69
CA ILE A 205 -26.45 10.91 -3.45
C ILE A 205 -27.34 10.32 -4.54
N GLY A 206 -27.37 8.98 -4.70
CA GLY A 206 -28.25 8.27 -5.62
C GLY A 206 -27.75 8.19 -7.06
N THR A 207 -26.46 8.42 -7.29
CA THR A 207 -25.79 8.27 -8.60
C THR A 207 -24.61 7.30 -8.50
N PRO A 208 -24.83 6.03 -8.13
CA PRO A 208 -23.75 5.08 -7.93
C PRO A 208 -22.94 4.85 -9.22
N ILE A 209 -21.65 4.58 -9.07
CA ILE A 209 -20.76 4.29 -10.21
C ILE A 209 -21.25 3.03 -10.94
N VAL A 210 -21.68 2.01 -10.18
CA VAL A 210 -22.32 0.81 -10.67
C VAL A 210 -23.69 0.65 -10.00
N GLU A 211 -24.75 0.47 -10.79
CA GLU A 211 -26.13 0.54 -10.30
C GLU A 211 -26.48 -0.57 -9.29
N ASP A 212 -26.28 -1.83 -9.66
CA ASP A 212 -26.86 -2.99 -8.96
C ASP A 212 -25.87 -3.72 -8.04
N LYS A 213 -24.68 -3.18 -7.84
CA LYS A 213 -23.63 -3.80 -7.02
C LYS A 213 -22.67 -2.77 -6.41
N PRO A 214 -21.95 -3.12 -5.35
CA PRO A 214 -20.85 -2.28 -4.86
C PRO A 214 -19.76 -2.13 -5.93
N PHE A 215 -19.12 -0.95 -5.97
CA PHE A 215 -17.99 -0.71 -6.84
C PHE A 215 -16.68 -0.81 -6.05
N ASN A 216 -15.88 -1.83 -6.36
CA ASN A 216 -14.56 -2.01 -5.74
C ASN A 216 -13.47 -1.71 -6.77
N LEU A 217 -12.64 -0.73 -6.44
CA LEU A 217 -11.52 -0.29 -7.26
C LEU A 217 -10.22 -0.85 -6.70
N ILE A 218 -9.43 -1.46 -7.58
CA ILE A 218 -8.06 -1.86 -7.25
C ILE A 218 -7.15 -0.67 -7.50
N THR A 219 -6.36 -0.28 -6.49
CA THR A 219 -5.40 0.81 -6.56
C THR A 219 -3.98 0.27 -6.70
N ASN A 220 -3.23 0.85 -7.63
CA ASN A 220 -1.85 0.46 -7.88
C ASN A 220 -0.91 1.09 -6.83
N TYR A 221 0.12 0.35 -6.46
CA TYR A 221 1.25 0.92 -5.74
C TYR A 221 2.11 1.78 -6.68
N LEU A 222 2.57 2.93 -6.20
CA LEU A 222 3.64 3.69 -6.85
C LEU A 222 4.98 3.05 -6.49
N GLU A 223 5.89 2.97 -7.46
CA GLU A 223 7.26 2.52 -7.24
C GLU A 223 8.19 3.74 -7.16
N LEU A 224 9.06 3.78 -6.15
CA LEU A 224 10.11 4.78 -6.01
C LEU A 224 11.46 4.08 -5.87
N THR A 225 12.39 4.44 -6.73
CA THR A 225 13.74 3.84 -6.82
C THR A 225 14.87 4.87 -6.68
N SER A 226 14.52 6.15 -6.63
CA SER A 226 15.48 7.24 -6.51
C SER A 226 15.05 8.28 -5.48
N SER A 227 16.01 9.05 -4.98
CA SER A 227 15.74 10.16 -4.07
C SER A 227 14.97 11.29 -4.75
N GLU A 228 15.19 11.50 -6.04
CA GLU A 228 14.50 12.50 -6.85
C GLU A 228 13.01 12.18 -6.94
N GLU A 229 12.64 10.93 -7.21
CA GLU A 229 11.23 10.47 -7.19
C GLU A 229 10.61 10.60 -5.80
N ALA A 230 11.37 10.30 -4.75
CA ALA A 230 10.90 10.49 -3.38
C ALA A 230 10.70 11.97 -3.02
N ASP A 231 11.60 12.86 -3.44
CA ASP A 231 11.46 14.30 -3.22
C ASP A 231 10.24 14.87 -3.99
N GLU A 232 9.99 14.40 -5.21
CA GLU A 232 8.77 14.75 -5.98
C GLU A 232 7.51 14.22 -5.31
N TYR A 233 7.51 12.96 -4.84
CA TYR A 233 6.40 12.42 -4.08
C TYR A 233 6.09 13.26 -2.83
N LEU A 234 7.10 13.56 -2.02
CA LEU A 234 6.94 14.39 -0.82
C LEU A 234 6.36 15.77 -1.16
N LYS A 235 6.81 16.37 -2.24
CA LYS A 235 6.35 17.69 -2.69
C LYS A 235 4.89 17.68 -3.14
N TYR A 236 4.51 16.74 -3.99
CA TYR A 236 3.24 16.76 -4.71
C TYR A 236 2.13 15.93 -4.03
N PHE A 237 2.46 14.95 -3.23
CA PHE A 237 1.48 14.12 -2.54
C PHE A 237 1.26 14.53 -1.08
N LEU A 238 2.28 15.09 -0.44
CA LEU A 238 2.25 15.49 0.97
C LEU A 238 2.39 17.02 1.14
N GLY A 239 2.39 17.77 0.05
CA GLY A 239 2.39 19.21 0.03
C GLY A 239 1.05 19.84 0.44
N LYS A 240 0.87 21.13 0.16
CA LYS A 240 -0.37 21.85 0.50
C LYS A 240 -1.55 21.48 -0.39
N ASN A 241 -1.29 21.12 -1.64
CA ASN A 241 -2.31 20.78 -2.61
C ASN A 241 -2.68 19.30 -2.47
N ALA A 242 -3.97 19.00 -2.49
CA ALA A 242 -4.45 17.63 -2.51
C ALA A 242 -4.08 16.96 -3.85
N VAL A 243 -3.85 15.64 -3.83
CA VAL A 243 -3.51 14.84 -5.02
C VAL A 243 -4.50 15.02 -6.19
N PHE A 244 -5.76 15.29 -5.87
CA PHE A 244 -6.79 15.77 -6.79
C PHE A 244 -7.44 17.01 -6.21
N THR A 245 -7.61 18.04 -7.03
CA THR A 245 -8.31 19.27 -6.64
C THR A 245 -9.81 19.01 -6.47
N PRO A 246 -10.54 19.85 -5.71
CA PRO A 246 -11.99 19.75 -5.61
C PRO A 246 -12.71 19.83 -6.98
N GLU A 247 -12.19 20.60 -7.90
CA GLU A 247 -12.70 20.73 -9.27
C GLU A 247 -12.50 19.43 -10.07
N GLU A 248 -11.32 18.84 -10.02
CA GLU A 248 -11.06 17.54 -10.66
C GLU A 248 -11.98 16.46 -10.10
N ILE A 249 -12.09 16.35 -8.76
CA ILE A 249 -12.99 15.38 -8.12
C ILE A 249 -14.43 15.57 -8.61
N LYS A 250 -14.91 16.80 -8.59
CA LYS A 250 -16.28 17.14 -9.02
C LYS A 250 -16.51 16.75 -10.49
N ASP A 251 -15.59 17.14 -11.37
CA ASP A 251 -15.80 17.07 -12.81
C ASP A 251 -15.45 15.69 -13.41
N THR A 252 -14.62 14.88 -12.70
CA THR A 252 -14.18 13.59 -13.23
C THR A 252 -14.58 12.37 -12.37
N MET A 253 -15.12 12.57 -11.16
CA MET A 253 -15.38 11.47 -10.23
C MET A 253 -16.79 11.47 -9.63
N ILE A 254 -17.53 12.59 -9.70
CA ILE A 254 -18.89 12.69 -9.13
C ILE A 254 -19.92 12.61 -10.26
N LYS A 255 -20.52 11.44 -10.43
CA LYS A 255 -21.46 11.10 -11.49
C LYS A 255 -22.69 12.02 -11.55
N TYR A 256 -23.07 12.63 -10.43
CA TYR A 256 -24.14 13.64 -10.38
C TYR A 256 -23.90 14.82 -11.33
N TYR A 257 -22.65 15.19 -11.59
CA TYR A 257 -22.29 16.30 -12.50
C TYR A 257 -22.03 15.86 -13.94
N ASP A 258 -21.68 14.58 -14.15
CA ASP A 258 -21.46 14.00 -15.47
C ASP A 258 -21.89 12.52 -15.47
N ASP A 259 -23.03 12.24 -16.14
CA ASP A 259 -23.61 10.89 -16.25
C ASP A 259 -22.70 9.88 -16.97
N SER A 260 -21.69 10.35 -17.72
CA SER A 260 -20.74 9.49 -18.42
C SER A 260 -19.72 8.82 -17.49
N ILE A 261 -19.57 9.32 -16.26
CA ILE A 261 -18.68 8.75 -15.25
C ILE A 261 -19.16 7.34 -14.85
N ASN A 262 -18.26 6.38 -14.99
CA ASN A 262 -18.52 4.96 -14.77
C ASN A 262 -17.27 4.22 -14.28
N GLU A 263 -17.32 2.91 -14.16
CA GLU A 263 -16.22 2.05 -13.73
C GLU A 263 -14.93 2.25 -14.54
N ASP A 264 -15.06 2.40 -15.88
CA ASP A 264 -13.89 2.57 -16.76
C ASP A 264 -13.20 3.93 -16.55
N THR A 265 -13.95 4.96 -16.16
CA THR A 265 -13.38 6.26 -15.77
C THR A 265 -12.39 6.11 -14.62
N PHE A 266 -12.77 5.38 -13.57
CA PHE A 266 -11.90 5.16 -12.41
C PHE A 266 -10.70 4.27 -12.74
N LYS A 267 -10.89 3.25 -13.57
CA LYS A 267 -9.78 2.42 -14.06
C LYS A 267 -8.75 3.24 -14.86
N GLU A 268 -9.22 4.17 -15.70
CA GLU A 268 -8.32 5.03 -16.47
C GLU A 268 -7.60 6.05 -15.58
N ILE A 269 -8.27 6.58 -14.55
CA ILE A 269 -7.63 7.42 -13.52
C ILE A 269 -6.48 6.64 -12.88
N MET A 270 -6.73 5.41 -12.42
CA MET A 270 -5.68 4.60 -11.76
C MET A 270 -4.55 4.20 -12.70
N LYS A 271 -4.86 3.88 -13.95
CA LYS A 271 -3.85 3.54 -14.95
C LYS A 271 -2.86 4.69 -15.21
N ASN A 272 -3.33 5.93 -15.13
CA ASN A 272 -2.54 7.12 -15.36
C ASN A 272 -1.93 7.70 -14.07
N PHE A 273 -2.32 7.21 -12.91
CA PHE A 273 -1.90 7.73 -11.61
C PHE A 273 -0.44 7.41 -11.32
N THR A 274 0.40 8.42 -11.43
CA THR A 274 1.86 8.36 -11.18
C THR A 274 2.32 9.64 -10.48
N VAL A 275 3.52 9.64 -9.91
CA VAL A 275 4.12 10.87 -9.36
C VAL A 275 4.21 11.95 -10.43
N ALA A 276 4.62 11.60 -11.65
CA ALA A 276 4.72 12.53 -12.76
C ALA A 276 3.35 13.09 -13.21
N ASP A 277 2.27 12.28 -13.15
CA ASP A 277 0.91 12.76 -13.45
C ASP A 277 0.47 13.81 -12.43
N VAL A 278 0.64 13.53 -11.14
CA VAL A 278 0.29 14.49 -10.07
C VAL A 278 1.13 15.76 -10.20
N ALA A 279 2.42 15.65 -10.45
CA ALA A 279 3.31 16.78 -10.66
C ALA A 279 2.85 17.65 -11.83
N ALA A 280 2.50 17.05 -12.97
CA ALA A 280 2.02 17.76 -14.14
C ALA A 280 0.68 18.49 -13.90
N ARG A 281 -0.25 17.87 -13.13
CA ARG A 281 -1.53 18.51 -12.77
C ARG A 281 -1.36 19.66 -11.78
N HIS A 282 -0.29 19.64 -10.98
CA HIS A 282 0.05 20.70 -10.02
C HIS A 282 0.98 21.78 -10.61
N GLU A 283 1.39 21.68 -11.88
CA GLU A 283 2.24 22.69 -12.51
C GLU A 283 1.56 24.07 -12.52
N GLY A 284 2.23 25.06 -11.91
CA GLY A 284 1.70 26.43 -11.78
C GLY A 284 0.76 26.66 -10.59
N MET A 285 0.50 25.67 -9.75
CA MET A 285 -0.15 25.87 -8.46
C MET A 285 0.86 26.47 -7.46
N GLU A 286 0.41 27.41 -6.61
CA GLU A 286 1.25 27.93 -5.52
C GLU A 286 1.45 26.86 -4.43
N ASP A 287 2.71 26.65 -4.02
CA ASP A 287 3.08 25.76 -2.92
C ASP A 287 2.64 26.29 -1.54
#